data_66014bd824b5e60be275ac60799fbea6
#
_entry.id   66014bd824b5e60be275ac60799fbea6
#
_cell.length_a   1.000
_cell.length_b   1.000
_cell.length_c   1.000
_cell.angle_alpha   90.00
_cell.angle_beta   90.00
_cell.angle_gamma   90.00
#
_symmetry.space_group_name_H-M   'P 1'
#
loop_
_entity.id
_entity.type
_entity.pdbx_description
1 polymer ?
#
loop_
_entity_poly.entity_id
_entity_poly.type
_entity_poly.pdbx_seq_one_letter_code
_entity_poly.pdbx_strand_id
1 'polypeptide(L)'
;MARSRGVSEVMGVVLLLGLTVATVTATVSIGNAALQQDQDRLTVEQAELQAGAFHRAVSSATDGTSATARFDAAGLHTDVDPQQGWVNVTVRNTSSGDIVGWRNVSLGTVRFAQSEPHLVYQGGAVFRVEDGYALVRERPEFSYRNGSLGFAIRTIGGNVTTNGGIVLQQGNTSPVYPQAGLTNPMENTEIEITIHSRYYRAWERIFEDAGADAVTDAGRNTTSVTFPTRLEPLGGAITAGTPTSGLTLSGGMSVDSYNSSDPNSMNGRYSRVVSSGGVTLTGGISVNSDLVSGGDVTIKKGSELQGTLRTAGNFTLESGTVAGDGNDNDSRVQGDAYVARNVTINYGASFDGDLYYGGNLTEIDDSVIADENIHKQQVSASVVTPRPITEHMSRIITDARASNSNDETLSISNNRLNCTRNVDDDWNDAECNLSHGTYYLDELSMGDDEELRLNTTDGDITLVVDGNVSLAGASTARVLGNGRVNLFTSGDYSMGGSGDVLVGDGSSDSPPATQFWTYLYPNASARLGGGSKYTGVIYGPGPSDGSGARIVPGASGGTAHIHGALVGDVRLVEGGVDIHYDTALQDSIILPPSARKSKYAHIRLDAVNASS
;
A
#
# COMPACT_ATOMS: atom_id res chain seq x y z
N MET A 1 89.10 -1.39 40.36
CA MET A 1 87.64 -1.17 40.37
C MET A 1 87.33 0.11 39.68
N ALA A 2 87.09 0.14 38.38
CA ALA A 2 86.76 1.38 37.64
C ALA A 2 85.26 1.33 37.33
N ARG A 3 84.56 2.29 37.76
CA ARG A 3 83.09 2.42 37.76
C ARG A 3 82.53 2.81 36.41
N SER A 4 81.59 2.00 35.94
CA SER A 4 80.68 2.31 34.85
C SER A 4 79.59 3.35 35.29
N ARG A 5 79.94 4.59 35.49
CA ARG A 5 78.94 5.65 35.76
C ARG A 5 78.52 6.48 34.55
N GLY A 6 79.23 6.40 33.44
CA GLY A 6 78.93 7.19 32.25
C GLY A 6 77.77 6.67 31.36
N VAL A 7 77.40 5.37 31.45
CA VAL A 7 76.38 4.79 30.56
C VAL A 7 74.99 5.17 31.01
N SER A 8 74.72 5.38 32.29
CA SER A 8 73.41 5.72 32.83
C SER A 8 72.94 7.16 32.49
N GLU A 9 73.84 8.09 32.45
CA GLU A 9 73.50 9.48 32.12
C GLU A 9 73.19 9.68 30.64
N VAL A 10 73.96 9.04 29.77
CA VAL A 10 73.72 9.05 28.31
C VAL A 10 72.42 8.35 27.97
N MET A 11 72.11 7.23 28.63
CA MET A 11 70.87 6.51 28.41
C MET A 11 69.65 7.31 28.89
N GLY A 12 69.76 8.05 29.99
CA GLY A 12 68.69 8.96 30.46
C GLY A 12 68.42 10.12 29.50
N VAL A 13 69.47 10.72 28.94
CA VAL A 13 69.33 11.81 27.96
C VAL A 13 68.71 11.29 26.63
N VAL A 14 69.12 10.12 26.16
CA VAL A 14 68.54 9.49 24.94
C VAL A 14 67.09 9.13 25.14
N LEU A 15 66.73 8.58 26.31
CA LEU A 15 65.32 8.28 26.63
C LEU A 15 64.47 9.55 26.76
N LEU A 16 64.99 10.60 27.34
CA LEU A 16 64.31 11.86 27.51
C LEU A 16 64.15 12.57 26.16
N LEU A 17 65.17 12.51 25.29
CA LEU A 17 65.08 13.01 23.90
C LEU A 17 64.10 12.19 23.06
N GLY A 18 64.10 10.85 23.20
CA GLY A 18 63.14 9.96 22.54
C GLY A 18 61.69 10.21 22.98
N LEU A 19 61.47 10.45 24.28
CA LEU A 19 60.15 10.75 24.83
C LEU A 19 59.66 12.13 24.37
N THR A 20 60.53 13.14 24.33
CA THR A 20 60.16 14.47 23.82
C THR A 20 59.86 14.48 22.34
N VAL A 21 60.59 13.74 21.51
CA VAL A 21 60.27 13.59 20.09
C VAL A 21 58.95 12.86 19.92
N ALA A 22 58.71 11.77 20.66
CA ALA A 22 57.45 11.02 20.61
C ALA A 22 56.24 11.88 21.04
N THR A 23 56.38 12.66 22.11
CA THR A 23 55.29 13.55 22.56
C THR A 23 55.03 14.69 21.59
N VAL A 24 56.07 15.33 21.02
CA VAL A 24 55.90 16.36 19.98
C VAL A 24 55.24 15.79 18.73
N THR A 25 55.68 14.60 18.30
CA THR A 25 55.06 13.94 17.12
C THR A 25 53.60 13.58 17.38
N ALA A 26 53.27 13.05 18.55
CA ALA A 26 51.88 12.75 18.93
C ALA A 26 51.03 14.03 19.01
N THR A 27 51.55 15.09 19.59
CA THR A 27 50.83 16.38 19.69
C THR A 27 50.61 17.02 18.33
N VAL A 28 51.59 16.96 17.44
CA VAL A 28 51.45 17.46 16.06
C VAL A 28 50.46 16.63 15.25
N SER A 29 50.46 15.29 15.39
CA SER A 29 49.52 14.46 14.69
C SER A 29 48.08 14.61 15.20
N ILE A 30 47.87 14.74 16.51
CA ILE A 30 46.56 15.04 17.10
C ILE A 30 46.10 16.45 16.71
N GLY A 31 47.00 17.44 16.74
CA GLY A 31 46.70 18.80 16.30
C GLY A 31 46.32 18.89 14.83
N ASN A 32 47.01 18.17 13.94
CA ASN A 32 46.68 18.13 12.53
C ASN A 32 45.33 17.42 12.29
N ALA A 33 45.03 16.30 13.00
CA ALA A 33 43.76 15.64 12.89
C ALA A 33 42.59 16.54 13.38
N ALA A 34 42.77 17.26 14.48
CA ALA A 34 41.79 18.21 14.97
C ALA A 34 41.55 19.38 14.00
N LEU A 35 42.65 19.94 13.43
CA LEU A 35 42.55 21.00 12.42
C LEU A 35 41.87 20.52 11.13
N GLN A 36 42.14 19.31 10.68
CA GLN A 36 41.44 18.71 9.53
C GLN A 36 39.96 18.55 9.81
N GLN A 37 39.59 18.01 10.98
CA GLN A 37 38.20 17.85 11.38
C GLN A 37 37.44 19.18 11.47
N ASP A 38 38.09 20.25 11.98
CA ASP A 38 37.50 21.58 12.03
C ASP A 38 37.37 22.19 10.62
N GLN A 39 38.36 21.98 9.74
CA GLN A 39 38.29 22.42 8.34
C GLN A 39 37.17 21.69 7.57
N ASP A 40 37.02 20.39 7.78
CA ASP A 40 35.93 19.58 7.16
C ASP A 40 34.57 20.08 7.63
N ARG A 41 34.39 20.37 8.94
CA ARG A 41 33.16 20.96 9.48
C ARG A 41 32.84 22.31 8.87
N LEU A 42 33.79 23.20 8.79
CA LEU A 42 33.62 24.53 8.20
C LEU A 42 33.25 24.42 6.70
N THR A 43 33.85 23.47 5.98
CA THR A 43 33.54 23.23 4.57
C THR A 43 32.10 22.74 4.39
N VAL A 44 31.63 21.85 5.26
CA VAL A 44 30.25 21.35 5.23
C VAL A 44 29.25 22.45 5.58
N GLU A 45 29.49 23.23 6.63
CA GLU A 45 28.65 24.38 7.00
C GLU A 45 28.59 25.42 5.87
N GLN A 46 29.72 25.71 5.23
CA GLN A 46 29.76 26.57 4.06
C GLN A 46 28.97 25.98 2.90
N ALA A 47 29.10 24.67 2.62
CA ALA A 47 28.33 23.98 1.58
C ALA A 47 26.82 24.01 1.86
N GLU A 48 26.37 23.84 3.12
CA GLU A 48 24.96 23.94 3.50
C GLU A 48 24.41 25.35 3.24
N LEU A 49 25.12 26.38 3.63
CA LEU A 49 24.74 27.77 3.37
C LEU A 49 24.65 28.06 1.86
N GLN A 50 25.62 27.58 1.08
CA GLN A 50 25.64 27.76 -0.37
C GLN A 50 24.56 26.97 -1.09
N ALA A 51 24.31 25.72 -0.71
CA ALA A 51 23.24 24.91 -1.27
C ALA A 51 21.84 25.53 -0.98
N GLY A 52 21.64 26.05 0.22
CA GLY A 52 20.43 26.82 0.57
C GLY A 52 20.30 28.13 -0.21
N ALA A 53 21.42 28.85 -0.42
CA ALA A 53 21.42 30.05 -1.26
C ALA A 53 21.13 29.74 -2.72
N PHE A 54 21.68 28.64 -3.26
CA PHE A 54 21.38 28.14 -4.60
C PHE A 54 19.91 27.76 -4.76
N HIS A 55 19.34 27.01 -3.79
CA HIS A 55 17.91 26.66 -3.78
C HIS A 55 17.03 27.92 -3.85
N ARG A 56 17.32 28.96 -3.06
CA ARG A 56 16.60 30.24 -3.11
C ARG A 56 16.78 30.98 -4.44
N ALA A 57 17.98 30.95 -5.01
CA ALA A 57 18.24 31.57 -6.31
C ALA A 57 17.46 30.88 -7.45
N VAL A 58 17.40 29.53 -7.45
CA VAL A 58 16.58 28.77 -8.39
C VAL A 58 15.10 29.10 -8.20
N SER A 59 14.61 29.12 -6.96
CA SER A 59 13.22 29.48 -6.65
C SER A 59 12.89 30.89 -7.15
N SER A 60 13.75 31.87 -6.90
CA SER A 60 13.57 33.23 -7.39
C SER A 60 13.56 33.34 -8.92
N ALA A 61 14.36 32.54 -9.60
CA ALA A 61 14.38 32.48 -11.06
C ALA A 61 13.12 31.83 -11.64
N THR A 62 12.50 30.86 -10.93
CA THR A 62 11.31 30.12 -11.43
C THR A 62 9.98 30.76 -11.04
N ASP A 63 9.91 31.50 -9.94
CA ASP A 63 8.66 32.12 -9.45
C ASP A 63 8.35 33.48 -10.08
N GLY A 64 9.05 33.83 -11.16
CA GLY A 64 8.80 35.06 -11.94
C GLY A 64 9.24 36.36 -11.27
N THR A 65 9.94 36.29 -10.14
CA THR A 65 10.47 37.46 -9.45
C THR A 65 11.72 38.03 -10.13
N SER A 66 12.47 37.18 -10.87
CA SER A 66 13.63 37.57 -11.67
C SER A 66 13.90 36.51 -12.74
N ALA A 67 13.96 36.93 -14.02
CA ALA A 67 14.34 36.02 -15.12
C ALA A 67 15.79 35.55 -15.05
N THR A 68 16.60 36.15 -14.21
CA THR A 68 18.03 35.82 -14.03
C THR A 68 18.41 36.00 -12.57
N ALA A 69 19.01 34.96 -11.98
CA ALA A 69 19.58 35.02 -10.64
C ALA A 69 21.09 34.73 -10.69
N ARG A 70 21.86 35.37 -9.83
CA ARG A 70 23.29 35.09 -9.69
C ARG A 70 23.50 34.37 -8.38
N PHE A 71 24.30 33.32 -8.45
CA PHE A 71 24.75 32.55 -7.31
C PHE A 71 26.29 32.63 -7.26
N ASP A 72 26.86 32.95 -6.14
CA ASP A 72 28.30 32.94 -5.90
C ASP A 72 28.66 31.75 -5.03
N ALA A 73 29.45 30.82 -5.58
CA ALA A 73 29.90 29.64 -4.85
C ALA A 73 30.90 29.94 -3.72
N ALA A 74 31.33 31.18 -3.58
CA ALA A 74 32.27 31.64 -2.53
C ALA A 74 33.55 30.78 -2.42
N GLY A 75 34.07 30.34 -3.58
CA GLY A 75 35.25 29.49 -3.68
C GLY A 75 35.00 27.99 -3.52
N LEU A 76 33.75 27.59 -3.22
CA LEU A 76 33.38 26.18 -3.13
C LEU A 76 33.29 25.55 -4.54
N HIS A 77 33.88 24.38 -4.71
CA HIS A 77 33.76 23.64 -5.97
C HIS A 77 32.33 23.28 -6.23
N THR A 78 31.80 23.73 -7.34
CA THR A 78 30.40 23.47 -7.77
C THR A 78 30.40 22.85 -9.14
N ASP A 79 29.69 21.72 -9.28
CA ASP A 79 29.59 20.93 -10.49
C ASP A 79 28.14 20.72 -10.88
N VAL A 80 27.78 21.10 -12.10
CA VAL A 80 26.42 20.96 -12.67
C VAL A 80 26.42 19.86 -13.70
N ASP A 81 25.70 18.78 -13.44
CA ASP A 81 25.44 17.69 -14.37
C ASP A 81 23.96 17.68 -14.78
N PRO A 82 23.62 18.14 -16.00
CA PRO A 82 22.22 18.26 -16.44
C PRO A 82 21.57 16.93 -16.76
N GLN A 83 22.33 15.84 -16.81
CA GLN A 83 21.81 14.51 -17.22
C GLN A 83 21.58 13.57 -16.04
N GLN A 84 21.95 13.96 -14.83
CA GLN A 84 21.77 13.12 -13.64
C GLN A 84 20.35 13.13 -13.10
N GLY A 85 19.74 11.93 -13.13
CA GLY A 85 18.38 11.72 -12.68
C GLY A 85 17.32 12.16 -13.68
N TRP A 86 16.18 11.52 -13.64
CA TRP A 86 15.01 11.91 -14.43
C TRP A 86 13.74 11.74 -13.64
N VAL A 87 12.70 12.48 -14.02
CA VAL A 87 11.34 12.31 -13.55
C VAL A 87 10.43 11.97 -14.71
N ASN A 88 9.60 10.98 -14.50
CA ASN A 88 8.52 10.61 -15.41
C ASN A 88 7.18 10.88 -14.72
N VAL A 89 6.32 11.65 -15.38
CA VAL A 89 4.94 11.85 -14.97
C VAL A 89 4.05 11.20 -16.00
N THR A 90 3.30 10.19 -15.59
CA THR A 90 2.35 9.46 -16.43
C THR A 90 0.94 9.74 -15.96
N VAL A 91 0.06 10.08 -16.89
CA VAL A 91 -1.37 10.29 -16.61
C VAL A 91 -2.15 9.20 -17.35
N ARG A 92 -2.89 8.39 -16.60
CA ARG A 92 -3.70 7.28 -17.14
C ARG A 92 -5.19 7.58 -16.97
N ASN A 93 -5.97 7.11 -17.92
CA ASN A 93 -7.42 7.01 -17.74
C ASN A 93 -7.72 5.72 -16.97
N THR A 94 -8.36 5.83 -15.80
CA THR A 94 -8.65 4.67 -14.95
C THR A 94 -9.76 3.76 -15.47
N SER A 95 -10.58 4.24 -16.42
CA SER A 95 -11.66 3.45 -17.02
C SER A 95 -11.17 2.58 -18.19
N SER A 96 -10.23 3.10 -19.02
CA SER A 96 -9.69 2.37 -20.18
C SER A 96 -8.29 1.79 -19.96
N GLY A 97 -7.55 2.27 -18.93
CA GLY A 97 -6.16 1.92 -18.70
C GLY A 97 -5.15 2.66 -19.62
N ASP A 98 -5.65 3.48 -20.55
CA ASP A 98 -4.81 4.16 -21.53
C ASP A 98 -3.98 5.29 -20.91
N ILE A 99 -2.77 5.47 -21.42
CA ILE A 99 -1.95 6.64 -21.11
C ILE A 99 -2.48 7.82 -21.92
N VAL A 100 -3.05 8.81 -21.23
CA VAL A 100 -3.63 10.02 -21.82
C VAL A 100 -2.71 11.24 -21.72
N GLY A 101 -1.64 11.14 -20.94
CA GLY A 101 -0.60 12.16 -20.82
C GLY A 101 0.71 11.55 -20.33
N TRP A 102 1.83 12.06 -20.84
CA TRP A 102 3.14 11.59 -20.47
C TRP A 102 4.20 12.67 -20.60
N ARG A 103 5.10 12.73 -19.62
CA ARG A 103 6.25 13.63 -19.65
C ARG A 103 7.45 13.00 -18.94
N ASN A 104 8.58 12.93 -19.65
CA ASN A 104 9.83 12.49 -19.10
C ASN A 104 10.88 13.60 -19.29
N VAL A 105 11.56 13.99 -18.21
CA VAL A 105 12.57 15.04 -18.25
C VAL A 105 13.73 14.72 -17.34
N SER A 106 14.95 15.13 -17.74
CA SER A 106 16.11 15.10 -16.87
C SER A 106 15.96 16.13 -15.76
N LEU A 107 16.26 15.72 -14.50
CA LEU A 107 16.22 16.64 -13.35
C LEU A 107 17.43 17.57 -13.34
N GLY A 108 18.59 17.04 -13.74
CA GLY A 108 19.86 17.69 -13.51
C GLY A 108 20.25 17.68 -12.03
N THR A 109 21.53 17.81 -11.77
CA THR A 109 22.09 17.79 -10.41
C THR A 109 23.16 18.86 -10.26
N VAL A 110 23.16 19.54 -9.12
CA VAL A 110 24.25 20.45 -8.75
C VAL A 110 24.90 19.94 -7.49
N ARG A 111 26.19 19.65 -7.54
CA ARG A 111 26.97 19.17 -6.42
C ARG A 111 27.88 20.27 -5.88
N PHE A 112 27.84 20.46 -4.56
CA PHE A 112 28.68 21.40 -3.81
C PHE A 112 29.69 20.62 -2.97
N ALA A 113 30.97 20.87 -3.14
CA ALA A 113 32.13 20.11 -2.68
C ALA A 113 32.42 18.81 -3.43
N GLN A 114 33.70 18.38 -3.43
CA GLN A 114 34.16 17.20 -4.18
C GLN A 114 34.15 15.91 -3.36
N SER A 115 34.37 16.01 -2.05
CA SER A 115 34.43 14.85 -1.15
C SER A 115 33.20 14.79 -0.25
N GLU A 116 32.89 13.61 0.27
CA GLU A 116 31.87 13.43 1.30
C GLU A 116 32.35 13.94 2.66
N PRO A 117 31.46 14.55 3.48
CA PRO A 117 30.07 14.84 3.17
C PRO A 117 29.93 16.04 2.21
N HIS A 118 29.02 15.92 1.22
CA HIS A 118 28.75 16.98 0.26
C HIS A 118 27.25 17.26 0.11
N LEU A 119 26.91 18.43 -0.42
CA LEU A 119 25.53 18.82 -0.67
C LEU A 119 25.20 18.64 -2.16
N VAL A 120 23.94 18.28 -2.42
CA VAL A 120 23.42 18.08 -3.77
C VAL A 120 22.06 18.73 -3.91
N TYR A 121 21.89 19.54 -4.94
CA TYR A 121 20.60 20.02 -5.38
C TYR A 121 20.09 19.17 -6.54
N GLN A 122 18.85 18.70 -6.46
CA GLN A 122 18.18 17.99 -7.55
C GLN A 122 16.66 18.17 -7.45
N GLY A 123 16.01 18.52 -8.55
CA GLY A 123 14.55 18.56 -8.67
C GLY A 123 13.84 19.55 -7.74
N GLY A 124 14.53 20.52 -7.18
CA GLY A 124 14.00 21.42 -6.16
C GLY A 124 14.32 21.00 -4.73
N ALA A 125 14.95 19.85 -4.51
CA ALA A 125 15.40 19.40 -3.19
C ALA A 125 16.91 19.64 -2.98
N VAL A 126 17.33 19.76 -1.71
CA VAL A 126 18.74 19.73 -1.30
C VAL A 126 18.98 18.54 -0.40
N PHE A 127 19.97 17.74 -0.74
CA PHE A 127 20.40 16.55 -0.01
C PHE A 127 21.80 16.73 0.55
N ARG A 128 22.03 16.31 1.80
CA ARG A 128 23.37 16.05 2.33
C ARG A 128 23.69 14.58 2.08
N VAL A 129 24.79 14.32 1.42
CA VAL A 129 25.28 12.97 1.12
C VAL A 129 26.47 12.67 2.01
N GLU A 130 26.37 11.58 2.77
CA GLU A 130 27.38 11.12 3.71
C GLU A 130 27.33 9.59 3.79
N ASP A 131 28.47 8.91 3.66
CA ASP A 131 28.57 7.44 3.66
C ASP A 131 27.64 6.75 2.65
N GLY A 132 27.40 7.39 1.50
CA GLY A 132 26.48 6.90 0.47
C GLY A 132 24.98 7.08 0.78
N TYR A 133 24.62 7.67 1.92
CA TYR A 133 23.25 8.01 2.29
C TYR A 133 22.94 9.48 1.99
N ALA A 134 21.72 9.73 1.52
CA ALA A 134 21.23 11.07 1.26
C ALA A 134 20.17 11.46 2.30
N LEU A 135 20.42 12.58 3.00
CA LEU A 135 19.51 13.17 3.97
C LEU A 135 18.90 14.45 3.39
N VAL A 136 17.58 14.59 3.49
CA VAL A 136 16.86 15.78 3.01
C VAL A 136 17.20 16.98 3.89
N ARG A 137 17.70 18.07 3.28
CA ARG A 137 17.97 19.37 3.94
C ARG A 137 16.95 20.42 3.56
N GLU A 138 16.65 20.54 2.27
CA GLU A 138 15.58 21.40 1.77
C GLU A 138 14.63 20.56 0.93
N ARG A 139 13.34 20.78 1.09
CA ARG A 139 12.31 20.07 0.36
C ARG A 139 11.95 20.76 -0.94
N PRO A 140 11.56 20.01 -1.99
CA PRO A 140 11.02 20.61 -3.20
C PRO A 140 9.61 21.16 -2.91
N GLU A 141 9.08 21.97 -3.81
CA GLU A 141 7.69 22.37 -3.78
C GLU A 141 6.79 21.17 -4.17
N PHE A 142 6.67 20.25 -3.26
CA PHE A 142 5.77 19.10 -3.37
C PHE A 142 4.77 19.14 -2.21
N SER A 143 3.50 19.00 -2.53
CA SER A 143 2.42 18.95 -1.54
C SER A 143 1.32 18.00 -1.97
N TYR A 144 0.86 17.18 -1.05
CA TYR A 144 -0.32 16.35 -1.23
C TYR A 144 -1.22 16.47 0.00
N ARG A 145 -2.27 17.29 -0.12
CA ARG A 145 -3.18 17.57 1.01
C ARG A 145 -4.62 17.72 0.53
N ASN A 146 -5.56 17.14 1.25
CA ASN A 146 -7.00 17.28 1.00
C ASN A 146 -7.41 16.97 -0.45
N GLY A 147 -6.74 15.98 -1.08
CA GLY A 147 -7.00 15.61 -2.48
C GLY A 147 -6.45 16.60 -3.50
N SER A 148 -5.58 17.53 -3.10
CA SER A 148 -4.86 18.42 -4.00
C SER A 148 -3.40 18.01 -4.06
N LEU A 149 -2.91 17.74 -5.27
CA LEU A 149 -1.53 17.46 -5.60
C LEU A 149 -0.89 18.72 -6.19
N GLY A 150 0.15 19.23 -5.58
CA GLY A 150 0.99 20.31 -6.10
C GLY A 150 2.42 19.82 -6.27
N PHE A 151 3.01 19.99 -7.44
CA PHE A 151 4.41 19.70 -7.66
C PHE A 151 5.05 20.65 -8.70
N ALA A 152 5.99 21.47 -8.23
CA ALA A 152 6.85 22.24 -9.11
C ALA A 152 8.16 21.51 -9.32
N ILE A 153 8.31 20.86 -10.45
CA ILE A 153 9.52 20.10 -10.83
C ILE A 153 10.54 21.10 -11.39
N ARG A 154 11.61 21.35 -10.67
CA ARG A 154 12.67 22.27 -11.09
C ARG A 154 13.82 21.51 -11.71
N THR A 155 14.10 21.73 -12.98
CA THR A 155 15.19 21.06 -13.71
C THR A 155 16.35 22.02 -13.93
N ILE A 156 17.57 21.49 -13.84
CA ILE A 156 18.79 22.26 -14.07
C ILE A 156 19.42 21.80 -15.39
N GLY A 157 19.53 22.76 -16.32
CA GLY A 157 20.28 22.61 -17.57
C GLY A 157 21.65 23.31 -17.47
N GLY A 158 22.48 23.10 -18.51
CA GLY A 158 23.85 23.62 -18.56
C GLY A 158 24.87 22.64 -17.98
N ASN A 159 26.11 22.81 -18.38
CA ASN A 159 27.25 22.02 -17.89
C ASN A 159 28.31 23.01 -17.42
N VAL A 160 28.42 23.16 -16.10
CA VAL A 160 29.27 24.17 -15.46
C VAL A 160 30.03 23.52 -14.33
N THR A 161 31.34 23.67 -14.34
CA THR A 161 32.21 23.35 -13.23
C THR A 161 32.97 24.60 -12.84
N THR A 162 32.77 25.12 -11.64
CA THR A 162 33.35 26.40 -11.20
C THR A 162 33.54 26.44 -9.69
N ASN A 163 34.47 27.32 -9.27
CA ASN A 163 34.61 27.72 -7.89
C ASN A 163 34.12 29.18 -7.67
N GLY A 164 33.50 29.78 -8.68
CA GLY A 164 33.05 31.16 -8.71
C GLY A 164 31.55 31.30 -8.91
N GLY A 165 31.14 32.37 -9.57
CA GLY A 165 29.74 32.68 -9.79
C GLY A 165 29.08 31.80 -10.86
N ILE A 166 27.81 31.46 -10.64
CA ILE A 166 26.90 30.82 -11.58
C ILE A 166 25.76 31.80 -11.88
N VAL A 167 25.47 31.96 -13.14
CA VAL A 167 24.27 32.67 -13.60
C VAL A 167 23.18 31.66 -13.90
N LEU A 168 22.04 31.81 -13.21
CA LEU A 168 20.85 31.00 -13.39
C LEU A 168 19.86 31.79 -14.24
N GLN A 169 19.49 31.28 -15.38
CA GLN A 169 18.54 31.88 -16.28
C GLN A 169 17.27 31.06 -16.35
N GLN A 170 16.13 31.68 -16.19
CA GLN A 170 14.83 31.02 -16.38
C GLN A 170 14.73 30.47 -17.81
N GLY A 171 14.40 29.19 -17.91
CA GLY A 171 14.06 28.52 -19.13
C GLY A 171 12.55 28.46 -19.34
N ASN A 172 12.08 27.44 -20.05
CA ASN A 172 10.65 27.25 -20.28
C ASN A 172 9.96 26.72 -19.02
N THR A 173 8.86 27.37 -18.67
CA THR A 173 7.86 26.84 -17.74
C THR A 173 6.74 26.20 -18.54
N SER A 174 6.42 24.93 -18.29
CA SER A 174 5.32 24.23 -18.96
C SER A 174 4.45 23.48 -17.96
N PRO A 175 3.11 23.57 -18.07
CA PRO A 175 2.24 22.75 -17.28
C PRO A 175 2.37 21.28 -17.74
N VAL A 176 2.42 20.36 -16.77
CA VAL A 176 2.31 18.92 -17.00
C VAL A 176 0.88 18.49 -16.72
N TYR A 177 0.25 19.09 -15.71
CA TYR A 177 -1.16 18.95 -15.37
C TYR A 177 -1.65 20.22 -14.65
N PRO A 178 -2.79 20.84 -14.99
CA PRO A 178 -3.66 20.50 -16.13
C PRO A 178 -3.05 20.89 -17.48
N GLN A 179 -3.54 20.27 -18.55
CA GLN A 179 -3.19 20.60 -19.94
C GLN A 179 -4.38 20.33 -20.87
N ALA A 180 -4.24 20.61 -22.17
CA ALA A 180 -5.32 20.37 -23.13
C ALA A 180 -5.82 18.92 -23.08
N GLY A 181 -7.12 18.74 -22.80
CA GLY A 181 -7.74 17.42 -22.60
C GLY A 181 -7.60 16.82 -21.22
N LEU A 182 -6.82 17.43 -20.30
CA LEU A 182 -6.64 17.00 -18.91
C LEU A 182 -6.93 18.17 -17.98
N THR A 183 -8.13 18.22 -17.43
CA THR A 183 -8.64 19.36 -16.65
C THR A 183 -8.82 19.03 -15.17
N ASN A 184 -8.92 20.08 -14.35
CA ASN A 184 -9.38 19.99 -12.97
C ASN A 184 -10.88 20.36 -12.88
N PRO A 185 -11.67 19.71 -11.99
CA PRO A 185 -11.28 18.59 -11.15
C PRO A 185 -10.90 17.34 -11.96
N MET A 186 -9.98 16.54 -11.41
CA MET A 186 -9.58 15.29 -12.03
C MET A 186 -10.75 14.29 -12.04
N GLU A 187 -11.06 13.69 -13.18
CA GLU A 187 -12.08 12.66 -13.31
C GLU A 187 -11.51 11.45 -14.04
N ASN A 188 -11.73 10.25 -13.50
CA ASN A 188 -11.27 8.99 -14.09
C ASN A 188 -9.79 9.04 -14.52
N THR A 189 -8.95 9.67 -13.71
CA THR A 189 -7.55 9.93 -14.03
C THR A 189 -6.65 9.46 -12.89
N GLU A 190 -5.54 8.88 -13.22
CA GLU A 190 -4.48 8.51 -12.30
C GLU A 190 -3.18 9.20 -12.71
N ILE A 191 -2.48 9.80 -11.76
CA ILE A 191 -1.18 10.40 -11.99
C ILE A 191 -0.14 9.57 -11.26
N GLU A 192 0.83 9.05 -12.00
CA GLU A 192 2.01 8.37 -11.47
C GLU A 192 3.23 9.26 -11.69
N ILE A 193 3.99 9.49 -10.63
CA ILE A 193 5.25 10.22 -10.66
C ILE A 193 6.35 9.25 -10.28
N THR A 194 7.27 8.99 -11.20
CA THR A 194 8.45 8.13 -10.98
C THR A 194 9.71 8.98 -11.07
N ILE A 195 10.53 8.92 -10.04
CA ILE A 195 11.86 9.56 -10.01
C ILE A 195 12.93 8.49 -10.04
N HIS A 196 13.81 8.55 -11.04
CA HIS A 196 15.04 7.80 -11.09
C HIS A 196 16.18 8.69 -10.62
N SER A 197 16.86 8.27 -9.56
CA SER A 197 17.96 9.04 -8.98
C SER A 197 18.82 8.13 -8.11
N ARG A 198 20.12 8.41 -8.04
CA ARG A 198 20.96 7.79 -7.01
C ARG A 198 20.52 8.18 -5.58
N TYR A 199 19.68 9.22 -5.45
CA TYR A 199 19.10 9.70 -4.19
C TYR A 199 17.63 9.26 -4.00
N TYR A 200 17.21 8.19 -4.66
CA TYR A 200 15.83 7.71 -4.71
C TYR A 200 15.21 7.50 -3.32
N ARG A 201 15.99 7.04 -2.32
CA ARG A 201 15.51 6.89 -0.94
C ARG A 201 15.23 8.21 -0.22
N ALA A 202 15.91 9.29 -0.59
CA ALA A 202 15.60 10.61 -0.06
C ALA A 202 14.33 11.17 -0.72
N TRP A 203 14.10 10.86 -2.00
CA TRP A 203 12.85 11.16 -2.70
C TRP A 203 11.66 10.37 -2.13
N GLU A 204 11.85 9.10 -1.78
CA GLU A 204 10.86 8.28 -1.07
C GLU A 204 10.38 9.01 0.20
N ARG A 205 11.30 9.43 1.06
CA ARG A 205 10.96 10.18 2.29
C ARG A 205 10.23 11.50 2.02
N ILE A 206 10.59 12.22 0.95
CA ILE A 206 9.89 13.46 0.57
C ILE A 206 8.41 13.18 0.27
N PHE A 207 8.13 12.11 -0.47
CA PHE A 207 6.77 11.70 -0.81
C PHE A 207 6.00 11.22 0.42
N GLU A 208 6.60 10.36 1.24
CA GLU A 208 6.01 9.83 2.49
C GLU A 208 5.69 10.94 3.48
N ASP A 209 6.63 11.86 3.72
CA ASP A 209 6.44 13.02 4.61
C ASP A 209 5.32 13.96 4.14
N ALA A 210 5.02 13.99 2.85
CA ALA A 210 3.87 14.71 2.29
C ALA A 210 2.57 13.90 2.31
N GLY A 211 2.63 12.64 2.75
CA GLY A 211 1.47 11.77 2.88
C GLY A 211 1.10 11.00 1.62
N ALA A 212 2.04 10.78 0.73
CA ALA A 212 1.87 9.93 -0.43
C ALA A 212 2.58 8.59 -0.22
N ASP A 213 1.93 7.50 -0.65
CA ASP A 213 2.50 6.15 -0.55
C ASP A 213 3.53 5.95 -1.65
N ALA A 214 4.81 5.90 -1.27
CA ALA A 214 5.91 5.71 -2.20
C ALA A 214 6.29 4.23 -2.34
N VAL A 215 6.58 3.81 -3.57
CA VAL A 215 7.08 2.47 -3.90
C VAL A 215 8.49 2.60 -4.46
N THR A 216 9.43 1.87 -3.86
CA THR A 216 10.85 1.98 -4.20
C THR A 216 11.38 0.71 -4.85
N ASP A 217 12.08 0.84 -5.98
CA ASP A 217 12.85 -0.23 -6.64
C ASP A 217 14.35 0.07 -6.54
N ALA A 218 15.01 -0.61 -5.60
CA ALA A 218 16.45 -0.44 -5.38
C ALA A 218 17.30 -0.94 -6.56
N GLY A 219 16.83 -1.91 -7.34
CA GLY A 219 17.54 -2.44 -8.50
C GLY A 219 17.60 -1.44 -9.66
N ARG A 220 16.61 -0.54 -9.71
CA ARG A 220 16.48 0.50 -10.75
C ARG A 220 16.80 1.89 -10.24
N ASN A 221 17.09 2.06 -8.95
CA ASN A 221 17.23 3.37 -8.30
C ASN A 221 16.03 4.29 -8.54
N THR A 222 14.81 3.76 -8.45
CA THR A 222 13.58 4.51 -8.66
C THR A 222 12.73 4.55 -7.41
N THR A 223 12.00 5.64 -7.24
CA THR A 223 10.85 5.74 -6.36
C THR A 223 9.66 6.27 -7.14
N SER A 224 8.50 5.67 -6.93
CA SER A 224 7.25 6.01 -7.63
C SER A 224 6.15 6.31 -6.62
N VAL A 225 5.29 7.24 -6.96
CA VAL A 225 4.09 7.55 -6.19
C VAL A 225 2.91 7.71 -7.14
N THR A 226 1.74 7.17 -6.74
CA THR A 226 0.54 7.19 -7.57
C THR A 226 -0.58 7.96 -6.89
N PHE A 227 -1.27 8.81 -7.64
CA PHE A 227 -2.36 9.67 -7.18
C PHE A 227 -3.64 9.35 -7.99
N PRO A 228 -4.47 8.41 -7.53
CA PRO A 228 -5.71 8.07 -8.22
C PRO A 228 -6.81 9.08 -7.91
N THR A 229 -7.66 9.35 -8.90
CA THR A 229 -8.92 10.09 -8.69
C THR A 229 -10.06 9.17 -8.27
N ARG A 230 -10.01 7.93 -8.70
CA ARG A 230 -10.94 6.89 -8.33
C ARG A 230 -10.16 5.80 -7.62
N LEU A 231 -10.52 5.54 -6.39
CA LEU A 231 -10.13 4.31 -5.75
C LEU A 231 -10.88 3.19 -6.47
N GLU A 232 -10.16 2.13 -6.80
CA GLU A 232 -10.80 0.98 -7.42
C GLU A 232 -11.92 0.49 -6.52
N PRO A 233 -13.12 0.28 -7.08
CA PRO A 233 -14.22 -0.24 -6.31
C PRO A 233 -13.82 -1.62 -5.79
N LEU A 234 -14.28 -1.99 -4.59
CA LEU A 234 -14.22 -3.36 -4.12
C LEU A 234 -15.12 -4.21 -5.01
N GLY A 235 -14.59 -4.63 -6.14
CA GLY A 235 -15.32 -5.38 -7.14
C GLY A 235 -15.45 -6.87 -6.83
N GLY A 236 -15.14 -7.33 -5.61
CA GLY A 236 -15.15 -8.76 -5.32
C GLY A 236 -15.34 -9.15 -3.86
N ALA A 237 -15.93 -10.29 -3.64
CA ALA A 237 -16.09 -10.93 -2.34
C ALA A 237 -14.72 -11.30 -1.72
N ILE A 238 -13.82 -11.80 -2.57
CA ILE A 238 -12.45 -12.12 -2.20
C ILE A 238 -11.51 -11.45 -3.18
N THR A 239 -10.51 -10.74 -2.65
CA THR A 239 -9.39 -10.22 -3.44
C THR A 239 -8.08 -10.64 -2.79
N ALA A 240 -7.47 -11.71 -3.34
CA ALA A 240 -6.20 -12.27 -2.88
C ALA A 240 -5.02 -11.59 -3.58
N GLY A 241 -4.25 -10.83 -2.82
CA GLY A 241 -3.27 -9.87 -3.35
C GLY A 241 -1.86 -10.38 -3.63
N THR A 242 -1.54 -11.67 -3.44
CA THR A 242 -0.16 -12.14 -3.60
C THR A 242 0.05 -13.01 -4.84
N PRO A 243 0.97 -12.62 -5.75
CA PRO A 243 1.24 -13.41 -6.96
C PRO A 243 1.89 -14.78 -6.69
N THR A 244 2.53 -14.94 -5.53
CA THR A 244 3.34 -16.12 -5.20
C THR A 244 2.57 -17.21 -4.48
N SER A 245 1.43 -16.89 -3.85
CA SER A 245 0.57 -17.86 -3.17
C SER A 245 -0.78 -17.94 -3.86
N GLY A 246 -1.13 -19.11 -4.38
CA GLY A 246 -2.46 -19.34 -4.95
C GLY A 246 -3.55 -19.28 -3.88
N LEU A 247 -4.79 -19.03 -4.32
CA LEU A 247 -6.01 -19.10 -3.52
C LEU A 247 -6.62 -20.50 -3.68
N THR A 248 -6.88 -21.18 -2.57
CA THR A 248 -7.63 -22.44 -2.55
C THR A 248 -8.98 -22.21 -1.85
N LEU A 249 -10.06 -22.55 -2.53
CA LEU A 249 -11.41 -22.56 -1.97
C LEU A 249 -11.87 -24.01 -1.84
N SER A 250 -12.30 -24.44 -0.63
CA SER A 250 -12.61 -25.84 -0.37
C SER A 250 -13.65 -26.04 0.74
N GLY A 251 -14.23 -27.25 0.83
CA GLY A 251 -14.98 -27.67 1.99
C GLY A 251 -16.44 -27.22 2.07
N GLY A 252 -17.17 -27.20 0.96
CA GLY A 252 -18.60 -26.91 0.96
C GLY A 252 -18.95 -25.45 1.23
N MET A 253 -18.05 -24.54 0.92
CA MET A 253 -18.27 -23.10 1.02
C MET A 253 -19.13 -22.57 -0.14
N SER A 254 -19.75 -21.42 0.07
CA SER A 254 -20.45 -20.67 -0.97
C SER A 254 -19.91 -19.25 -1.11
N VAL A 255 -19.93 -18.73 -2.35
CA VAL A 255 -19.66 -17.32 -2.65
C VAL A 255 -20.75 -16.80 -3.58
N ASP A 256 -21.48 -15.80 -3.11
CA ASP A 256 -22.54 -15.14 -3.89
C ASP A 256 -22.58 -13.62 -3.60
N SER A 257 -23.66 -12.95 -4.02
CA SER A 257 -23.84 -11.52 -3.76
C SER A 257 -25.28 -11.15 -3.42
N TYR A 258 -25.42 -10.05 -2.71
CA TYR A 258 -26.69 -9.37 -2.42
C TYR A 258 -26.50 -7.85 -2.59
N ASN A 259 -27.59 -7.11 -2.49
CA ASN A 259 -27.55 -5.65 -2.51
C ASN A 259 -28.24 -5.08 -1.28
N SER A 260 -27.49 -4.57 -0.33
CA SER A 260 -28.06 -3.97 0.89
C SER A 260 -28.89 -2.70 0.63
N SER A 261 -28.65 -2.01 -0.49
CA SER A 261 -29.44 -0.84 -0.91
C SER A 261 -30.77 -1.21 -1.57
N ASP A 262 -30.94 -2.46 -2.04
CA ASP A 262 -32.18 -3.03 -2.58
C ASP A 262 -32.37 -4.47 -2.10
N PRO A 263 -32.95 -4.66 -0.91
CA PRO A 263 -33.13 -5.99 -0.32
C PRO A 263 -33.96 -6.98 -1.15
N ASN A 264 -34.68 -6.50 -2.17
CA ASN A 264 -35.46 -7.36 -3.06
C ASN A 264 -34.63 -7.95 -4.22
N SER A 265 -33.40 -7.51 -4.40
CA SER A 265 -32.47 -8.00 -5.42
C SER A 265 -31.60 -9.16 -4.91
N MET A 266 -32.19 -10.16 -4.27
CA MET A 266 -31.49 -11.31 -3.73
C MET A 266 -30.96 -12.24 -4.85
N ASN A 267 -29.75 -12.78 -4.66
CA ASN A 267 -29.05 -13.78 -5.49
C ASN A 267 -28.50 -13.28 -6.84
N GLY A 268 -27.69 -12.21 -6.79
CA GLY A 268 -26.99 -11.75 -7.98
C GLY A 268 -25.63 -12.42 -8.19
N ARG A 269 -25.25 -12.67 -9.45
CA ARG A 269 -23.90 -13.09 -9.89
C ARG A 269 -22.97 -11.88 -10.04
N TYR A 270 -23.09 -10.89 -9.16
CA TYR A 270 -22.39 -9.60 -9.30
C TYR A 270 -21.13 -9.50 -8.42
N SER A 271 -20.72 -10.60 -7.81
CA SER A 271 -19.46 -10.64 -7.07
C SER A 271 -18.33 -11.19 -7.94
N ARG A 272 -17.10 -11.03 -7.44
CA ARG A 272 -15.91 -11.60 -8.05
C ARG A 272 -15.05 -12.27 -6.99
N VAL A 273 -14.39 -13.35 -7.41
CA VAL A 273 -13.22 -13.89 -6.74
C VAL A 273 -12.02 -13.50 -7.57
N VAL A 274 -11.13 -12.71 -7.00
CA VAL A 274 -9.95 -12.17 -7.68
C VAL A 274 -8.70 -12.68 -6.99
N SER A 275 -7.75 -13.24 -7.75
CA SER A 275 -6.44 -13.66 -7.25
C SER A 275 -5.33 -13.19 -8.18
N SER A 276 -4.30 -12.56 -7.65
CA SER A 276 -3.09 -12.24 -8.42
C SER A 276 -2.23 -13.49 -8.71
N GLY A 277 -2.39 -14.57 -7.92
CA GLY A 277 -1.82 -15.90 -8.14
C GLY A 277 -2.81 -16.86 -8.81
N GLY A 278 -2.53 -18.16 -8.73
CA GLY A 278 -3.45 -19.21 -9.21
C GLY A 278 -4.66 -19.40 -8.30
N VAL A 279 -5.69 -20.11 -8.80
CA VAL A 279 -6.88 -20.44 -8.02
C VAL A 279 -7.21 -21.94 -8.15
N THR A 280 -7.52 -22.57 -7.02
CA THR A 280 -8.00 -23.95 -6.97
C THR A 280 -9.35 -24.00 -6.28
N LEU A 281 -10.37 -24.52 -6.99
CA LEU A 281 -11.67 -24.86 -6.43
C LEU A 281 -11.73 -26.36 -6.17
N THR A 282 -12.06 -26.77 -4.95
CA THR A 282 -12.05 -28.20 -4.57
C THR A 282 -13.04 -28.50 -3.45
N GLY A 283 -13.42 -29.78 -3.29
CA GLY A 283 -14.23 -30.20 -2.13
C GLY A 283 -15.72 -29.89 -2.24
N GLY A 284 -16.26 -29.81 -3.44
CA GLY A 284 -17.72 -29.66 -3.65
C GLY A 284 -18.25 -28.27 -3.39
N ILE A 285 -17.50 -27.26 -3.77
CA ILE A 285 -17.88 -25.85 -3.58
C ILE A 285 -18.70 -25.32 -4.76
N SER A 286 -19.57 -24.35 -4.47
CA SER A 286 -20.30 -23.58 -5.48
C SER A 286 -19.88 -22.10 -5.41
N VAL A 287 -19.33 -21.59 -6.52
CA VAL A 287 -18.95 -20.19 -6.67
C VAL A 287 -19.92 -19.53 -7.65
N ASN A 288 -20.91 -18.80 -7.12
CA ASN A 288 -21.87 -18.02 -7.90
C ASN A 288 -21.34 -16.60 -8.14
N SER A 289 -20.17 -16.52 -8.75
CA SER A 289 -19.40 -15.28 -8.94
C SER A 289 -18.48 -15.42 -10.14
N ASP A 290 -18.03 -14.30 -10.71
CA ASP A 290 -16.93 -14.31 -11.66
C ASP A 290 -15.61 -14.67 -10.98
N LEU A 291 -14.74 -15.39 -11.68
CA LEU A 291 -13.39 -15.74 -11.23
C LEU A 291 -12.33 -15.06 -12.11
N VAL A 292 -11.46 -14.28 -11.51
CA VAL A 292 -10.34 -13.61 -12.20
C VAL A 292 -9.02 -14.02 -11.56
N SER A 293 -8.11 -14.60 -12.35
CA SER A 293 -6.83 -15.13 -11.88
C SER A 293 -5.65 -14.60 -12.68
N GLY A 294 -4.59 -14.19 -11.98
CA GLY A 294 -3.29 -13.86 -12.59
C GLY A 294 -2.41 -15.08 -12.89
N GLY A 295 -2.75 -16.26 -12.33
CA GLY A 295 -2.07 -17.53 -12.51
C GLY A 295 -3.00 -18.65 -13.00
N ASP A 296 -2.56 -19.89 -12.85
CA ASP A 296 -3.34 -21.05 -13.31
C ASP A 296 -4.61 -21.23 -12.49
N VAL A 297 -5.67 -21.74 -13.14
CA VAL A 297 -6.93 -22.08 -12.49
C VAL A 297 -7.20 -23.57 -12.62
N THR A 298 -7.54 -24.20 -11.50
CA THR A 298 -7.93 -25.62 -11.46
C THR A 298 -9.28 -25.76 -10.74
N ILE A 299 -10.26 -26.32 -11.41
CA ILE A 299 -11.56 -26.70 -10.82
C ILE A 299 -11.58 -28.20 -10.69
N LYS A 300 -11.67 -28.68 -9.45
CA LYS A 300 -11.61 -30.10 -9.11
C LYS A 300 -13.00 -30.68 -8.89
N LYS A 301 -13.06 -32.01 -8.93
CA LYS A 301 -14.26 -32.81 -8.76
C LYS A 301 -15.27 -32.26 -7.77
N GLY A 302 -16.52 -32.18 -8.20
CA GLY A 302 -17.68 -31.75 -7.42
C GLY A 302 -17.77 -30.25 -7.21
N SER A 303 -16.85 -29.45 -7.80
CA SER A 303 -16.86 -27.99 -7.65
C SER A 303 -17.46 -27.31 -8.87
N GLU A 304 -18.22 -26.25 -8.65
CA GLU A 304 -18.96 -25.52 -9.68
C GLU A 304 -18.59 -24.04 -9.69
N LEU A 305 -18.35 -23.52 -10.89
CA LEU A 305 -18.25 -22.09 -11.17
C LEU A 305 -19.43 -21.67 -12.05
N GLN A 306 -20.28 -20.80 -11.53
CA GLN A 306 -21.46 -20.33 -12.25
C GLN A 306 -21.21 -19.04 -13.04
N GLY A 307 -20.24 -18.23 -12.65
CA GLY A 307 -19.86 -16.99 -13.32
C GLY A 307 -18.82 -17.18 -14.43
N THR A 308 -18.33 -16.07 -14.95
CA THR A 308 -17.29 -16.02 -15.98
C THR A 308 -15.91 -16.31 -15.40
N LEU A 309 -15.12 -17.15 -16.08
CA LEU A 309 -13.70 -17.37 -15.78
C LEU A 309 -12.82 -16.47 -16.65
N ARG A 310 -11.86 -15.78 -16.02
CA ARG A 310 -10.78 -15.09 -16.72
C ARG A 310 -9.43 -15.45 -16.08
N THR A 311 -8.48 -15.97 -16.86
CA THR A 311 -7.15 -16.30 -16.33
C THR A 311 -6.02 -15.92 -17.27
N ALA A 312 -4.93 -15.39 -16.70
CA ALA A 312 -3.67 -15.14 -17.41
C ALA A 312 -2.80 -16.42 -17.52
N GLY A 313 -3.13 -17.47 -16.76
CA GLY A 313 -2.47 -18.77 -16.75
C GLY A 313 -3.15 -19.82 -17.60
N ASN A 314 -2.92 -21.08 -17.22
CA ASN A 314 -3.62 -22.25 -17.77
C ASN A 314 -4.93 -22.49 -17.03
N PHE A 315 -5.85 -23.17 -17.69
CA PHE A 315 -7.09 -23.63 -17.06
C PHE A 315 -7.18 -25.16 -17.13
N THR A 316 -7.50 -25.77 -15.97
CA THR A 316 -7.71 -27.22 -15.87
C THR A 316 -9.07 -27.47 -15.21
N LEU A 317 -9.94 -28.22 -15.90
CA LEU A 317 -11.20 -28.69 -15.38
C LEU A 317 -11.07 -30.22 -15.13
N GLU A 318 -10.97 -30.58 -13.84
CA GLU A 318 -10.77 -31.97 -13.42
C GLU A 318 -12.12 -32.60 -13.05
N SER A 319 -12.38 -33.77 -13.54
CA SER A 319 -13.42 -34.65 -13.03
C SER A 319 -12.83 -35.90 -12.40
N GLY A 320 -13.53 -36.52 -11.50
CA GLY A 320 -12.98 -37.63 -10.71
C GLY A 320 -13.47 -39.01 -11.09
N THR A 321 -14.37 -39.21 -12.10
CA THR A 321 -14.98 -40.49 -12.36
C THR A 321 -15.36 -40.72 -13.82
N VAL A 322 -15.53 -41.97 -14.16
CA VAL A 322 -15.96 -42.45 -15.49
C VAL A 322 -17.40 -42.00 -15.73
N ALA A 323 -17.69 -41.43 -16.92
CA ALA A 323 -19.05 -41.03 -17.29
C ALA A 323 -20.05 -42.20 -17.09
N GLY A 324 -21.16 -41.87 -16.44
CA GLY A 324 -22.28 -42.77 -16.32
C GLY A 324 -22.35 -43.60 -15.03
N ASP A 325 -21.57 -43.29 -14.00
CA ASP A 325 -21.67 -43.94 -12.69
C ASP A 325 -22.85 -43.40 -11.83
N GLY A 326 -23.59 -42.41 -12.32
CA GLY A 326 -24.76 -41.85 -11.65
C GLY A 326 -24.44 -40.96 -10.43
N ASN A 327 -23.18 -40.56 -10.26
CA ASN A 327 -22.80 -39.64 -9.22
C ASN A 327 -22.79 -38.19 -9.76
N ASP A 328 -23.73 -37.37 -9.27
CA ASP A 328 -23.86 -35.93 -9.61
C ASP A 328 -22.71 -35.03 -9.05
N ASN A 329 -21.51 -35.58 -8.95
CA ASN A 329 -20.34 -34.90 -8.38
C ASN A 329 -19.30 -34.46 -9.43
N ASP A 330 -19.75 -34.14 -10.64
CA ASP A 330 -18.88 -33.69 -11.71
C ASP A 330 -18.52 -32.20 -11.52
N SER A 331 -17.31 -31.84 -11.93
CA SER A 331 -16.91 -30.41 -11.95
C SER A 331 -17.63 -29.70 -13.10
N ARG A 332 -18.05 -28.45 -12.84
CA ARG A 332 -18.87 -27.71 -13.80
C ARG A 332 -18.43 -26.25 -13.94
N VAL A 333 -18.47 -25.75 -15.17
CA VAL A 333 -18.41 -24.33 -15.51
C VAL A 333 -19.65 -23.96 -16.30
N GLN A 334 -20.46 -23.02 -15.76
CA GLN A 334 -21.70 -22.59 -16.43
C GLN A 334 -21.50 -21.35 -17.29
N GLY A 335 -20.59 -20.44 -16.87
CA GLY A 335 -20.27 -19.19 -17.59
C GLY A 335 -19.20 -19.37 -18.66
N ASP A 336 -18.90 -18.29 -19.37
CA ASP A 336 -17.84 -18.27 -20.36
C ASP A 336 -16.45 -18.34 -19.70
N ALA A 337 -15.46 -18.91 -20.42
CA ALA A 337 -14.08 -18.93 -19.98
C ALA A 337 -13.15 -18.22 -20.97
N TYR A 338 -12.32 -17.32 -20.44
CA TYR A 338 -11.30 -16.57 -21.17
C TYR A 338 -9.93 -16.95 -20.61
N VAL A 339 -9.17 -17.77 -21.35
CA VAL A 339 -7.91 -18.37 -20.92
C VAL A 339 -6.77 -17.87 -21.78
N ALA A 340 -5.79 -17.22 -21.19
CA ALA A 340 -4.66 -16.68 -21.96
C ALA A 340 -3.70 -17.76 -22.48
N ARG A 341 -3.64 -18.92 -21.83
CA ARG A 341 -2.73 -20.01 -22.14
C ARG A 341 -3.46 -21.30 -22.53
N ASN A 342 -3.02 -22.44 -21.99
CA ASN A 342 -3.53 -23.75 -22.35
C ASN A 342 -4.78 -24.11 -21.53
N VAL A 343 -5.63 -24.92 -22.13
CA VAL A 343 -6.84 -25.48 -21.50
C VAL A 343 -6.73 -27.00 -21.49
N THR A 344 -7.07 -27.62 -20.37
CA THR A 344 -7.18 -29.06 -20.22
C THR A 344 -8.55 -29.38 -19.61
N ILE A 345 -9.35 -30.18 -20.30
CA ILE A 345 -10.66 -30.62 -19.83
C ILE A 345 -10.63 -32.14 -19.74
N ASN A 346 -10.87 -32.64 -18.54
CA ASN A 346 -10.84 -34.06 -18.26
C ASN A 346 -12.23 -34.67 -18.42
N TYR A 347 -12.26 -35.99 -18.59
CA TYR A 347 -13.46 -36.79 -18.74
C TYR A 347 -14.47 -36.57 -17.60
N GLY A 348 -15.78 -36.49 -17.93
CA GLY A 348 -16.86 -36.34 -16.97
C GLY A 348 -17.03 -34.92 -16.41
N ALA A 349 -16.33 -33.92 -16.94
CA ALA A 349 -16.57 -32.52 -16.63
C ALA A 349 -17.75 -31.97 -17.45
N SER A 350 -18.37 -30.87 -17.01
CA SER A 350 -19.42 -30.16 -17.74
C SER A 350 -19.06 -28.73 -17.98
N PHE A 351 -19.20 -28.24 -19.21
CA PHE A 351 -18.93 -26.87 -19.60
C PHE A 351 -20.07 -26.33 -20.46
N ASP A 352 -20.80 -25.33 -19.98
CA ASP A 352 -22.02 -24.84 -20.63
C ASP A 352 -21.83 -23.55 -21.45
N GLY A 353 -20.80 -22.75 -21.15
CA GLY A 353 -20.52 -21.46 -21.80
C GLY A 353 -19.61 -21.54 -23.02
N ASP A 354 -19.18 -20.38 -23.52
CA ASP A 354 -18.18 -20.27 -24.58
C ASP A 354 -16.75 -20.30 -24.02
N LEU A 355 -15.85 -21.04 -24.67
CA LEU A 355 -14.45 -21.15 -24.34
C LEU A 355 -13.58 -20.33 -25.30
N TYR A 356 -12.89 -19.31 -24.81
CA TYR A 356 -11.93 -18.50 -25.53
C TYR A 356 -10.51 -18.77 -25.00
N TYR A 357 -9.56 -19.22 -25.84
CA TYR A 357 -8.21 -19.57 -25.37
C TYR A 357 -7.09 -19.19 -26.35
N GLY A 358 -5.91 -18.86 -25.78
CA GLY A 358 -4.76 -18.43 -26.56
C GLY A 358 -3.73 -19.52 -26.89
N GLY A 359 -3.66 -20.57 -26.07
CA GLY A 359 -2.68 -21.66 -26.18
C GLY A 359 -3.15 -22.90 -26.92
N ASN A 360 -3.01 -24.07 -26.28
CA ASN A 360 -3.49 -25.36 -26.77
C ASN A 360 -4.68 -25.82 -25.95
N LEU A 361 -5.64 -26.46 -26.61
CA LEU A 361 -6.73 -27.18 -25.98
C LEU A 361 -6.42 -28.68 -25.98
N THR A 362 -6.55 -29.31 -24.82
CA THR A 362 -6.55 -30.76 -24.65
C THR A 362 -7.88 -31.17 -24.03
N GLU A 363 -8.72 -31.78 -24.80
CA GLU A 363 -10.00 -32.32 -24.37
C GLU A 363 -9.92 -33.83 -24.44
N ILE A 364 -10.31 -34.50 -23.36
CA ILE A 364 -10.22 -35.97 -23.29
C ILE A 364 -11.53 -36.61 -23.79
N ASP A 365 -12.63 -35.85 -23.76
CA ASP A 365 -13.93 -36.29 -24.29
C ASP A 365 -14.51 -35.17 -25.16
N ASP A 366 -14.59 -35.39 -26.47
CA ASP A 366 -15.06 -34.43 -27.49
C ASP A 366 -16.52 -33.97 -27.28
N SER A 367 -17.23 -34.51 -26.27
CA SER A 367 -18.63 -34.19 -25.98
C SER A 367 -18.82 -33.14 -24.88
N VAL A 368 -17.78 -32.70 -24.21
CA VAL A 368 -17.87 -31.80 -23.04
C VAL A 368 -18.23 -30.35 -23.44
N ILE A 369 -17.72 -29.88 -24.57
CA ILE A 369 -18.03 -28.56 -25.15
C ILE A 369 -18.41 -28.77 -26.62
N ALA A 370 -19.48 -28.12 -27.07
CA ALA A 370 -19.83 -28.11 -28.47
C ALA A 370 -18.79 -27.33 -29.30
N ASP A 371 -18.39 -27.86 -30.49
CA ASP A 371 -17.38 -27.24 -31.35
C ASP A 371 -17.66 -25.78 -31.68
N GLU A 372 -18.91 -25.37 -31.83
CA GLU A 372 -19.33 -24.00 -32.08
C GLU A 372 -19.04 -23.03 -30.94
N ASN A 373 -18.84 -23.55 -29.72
CA ASN A 373 -18.55 -22.76 -28.51
C ASN A 373 -17.04 -22.70 -28.20
N ILE A 374 -16.17 -23.26 -29.07
CA ILE A 374 -14.72 -23.30 -28.89
C ILE A 374 -14.04 -22.26 -29.80
N HIS A 375 -13.40 -21.24 -29.20
CA HIS A 375 -12.82 -20.11 -29.92
C HIS A 375 -11.35 -19.93 -29.62
N LYS A 376 -10.48 -20.30 -30.56
CA LYS A 376 -9.04 -20.05 -30.42
C LYS A 376 -8.73 -18.60 -30.81
N GLN A 377 -8.40 -17.76 -29.83
CA GLN A 377 -8.02 -16.37 -30.03
C GLN A 377 -7.12 -15.88 -28.91
N GLN A 378 -6.37 -14.79 -29.16
CA GLN A 378 -5.54 -14.18 -28.12
C GLN A 378 -6.42 -13.59 -27.02
N VAL A 379 -6.24 -14.05 -25.79
CA VAL A 379 -6.92 -13.59 -24.59
C VAL A 379 -5.93 -12.89 -23.69
N SER A 380 -6.31 -11.76 -23.12
CA SER A 380 -5.56 -11.09 -22.05
C SER A 380 -6.42 -11.03 -20.79
N ALA A 381 -5.84 -11.41 -19.66
CA ALA A 381 -6.44 -11.21 -18.35
C ALA A 381 -5.47 -10.39 -17.50
N SER A 382 -5.94 -9.31 -16.93
CA SER A 382 -5.18 -8.49 -16.00
C SER A 382 -5.88 -8.52 -14.64
N VAL A 383 -5.10 -8.72 -13.59
CA VAL A 383 -5.56 -8.64 -12.21
C VAL A 383 -5.04 -7.34 -11.61
N VAL A 384 -5.95 -6.57 -11.06
CA VAL A 384 -5.57 -5.37 -10.31
C VAL A 384 -5.31 -5.77 -8.87
N THR A 385 -4.10 -5.49 -8.40
CA THR A 385 -3.72 -5.72 -7.00
C THR A 385 -4.19 -4.59 -6.11
N PRO A 386 -4.85 -4.90 -4.98
CA PRO A 386 -5.24 -3.88 -4.01
C PRO A 386 -4.02 -3.15 -3.45
N ARG A 387 -4.17 -1.87 -3.18
CA ARG A 387 -3.06 -1.04 -2.68
C ARG A 387 -2.86 -1.21 -1.18
N PRO A 388 -1.61 -1.32 -0.70
CA PRO A 388 -1.31 -1.25 0.72
C PRO A 388 -1.62 0.15 1.26
N ILE A 389 -2.08 0.21 2.52
CA ILE A 389 -2.37 1.47 3.23
C ILE A 389 -1.49 1.64 4.48
N THR A 390 -0.35 1.00 4.51
CA THR A 390 0.57 0.92 5.66
C THR A 390 0.94 2.28 6.22
N GLU A 391 1.37 3.21 5.36
CA GLU A 391 1.76 4.56 5.76
C GLU A 391 0.59 5.34 6.35
N HIS A 392 -0.59 5.17 5.75
CA HIS A 392 -1.82 5.77 6.25
C HIS A 392 -2.17 5.24 7.64
N MET A 393 -2.06 3.92 7.85
CA MET A 393 -2.31 3.29 9.15
C MET A 393 -1.32 3.77 10.21
N SER A 394 -0.02 3.82 9.90
CA SER A 394 1.02 4.31 10.82
C SER A 394 0.73 5.74 11.29
N ARG A 395 0.24 6.59 10.37
CA ARG A 395 -0.13 7.97 10.68
C ARG A 395 -1.37 8.04 11.56
N ILE A 396 -2.44 7.31 11.21
CA ILE A 396 -3.67 7.26 12.02
C ILE A 396 -3.38 6.77 13.44
N ILE A 397 -2.56 5.73 13.61
CA ILE A 397 -2.17 5.22 14.93
C ILE A 397 -1.43 6.30 15.72
N THR A 398 -0.49 7.00 15.09
CA THR A 398 0.27 8.08 15.72
C THR A 398 -0.63 9.25 16.13
N ASP A 399 -1.53 9.67 15.24
CA ASP A 399 -2.44 10.80 15.47
C ASP A 399 -3.46 10.46 16.56
N ALA A 400 -4.05 9.27 16.53
CA ALA A 400 -5.03 8.83 17.54
C ALA A 400 -4.38 8.64 18.92
N ARG A 401 -3.12 8.18 18.98
CA ARG A 401 -2.39 8.11 20.25
C ARG A 401 -2.16 9.50 20.85
N ALA A 402 -1.92 10.51 20.01
CA ALA A 402 -1.66 11.88 20.45
C ALA A 402 -2.95 12.66 20.78
N SER A 403 -4.07 12.34 20.12
CA SER A 403 -5.35 13.04 20.28
C SER A 403 -6.51 12.10 19.95
N ASN A 404 -7.34 11.82 20.96
CA ASN A 404 -8.48 10.92 20.84
C ASN A 404 -9.62 11.37 21.77
N SER A 405 -10.76 10.71 21.66
CA SER A 405 -11.99 10.96 22.44
C SER A 405 -12.16 10.00 23.62
N ASN A 406 -11.11 9.34 24.09
CA ASN A 406 -11.23 8.37 25.20
C ASN A 406 -11.79 8.98 26.48
N ASP A 407 -11.42 10.23 26.77
CA ASP A 407 -11.88 10.94 27.97
C ASP A 407 -13.37 11.37 27.89
N GLU A 408 -13.98 11.26 26.71
CA GLU A 408 -15.39 11.63 26.47
C GLU A 408 -16.35 10.46 26.74
N THR A 409 -15.83 9.26 27.04
CA THR A 409 -16.63 8.06 27.31
C THR A 409 -16.21 7.34 28.60
N LEU A 410 -17.17 6.73 29.27
CA LEU A 410 -16.92 5.85 30.41
C LEU A 410 -16.56 4.41 29.96
N SER A 411 -16.81 4.08 28.70
CA SER A 411 -16.56 2.77 28.13
C SER A 411 -15.07 2.49 27.85
N ILE A 412 -14.19 3.48 28.04
CA ILE A 412 -12.75 3.32 27.89
C ILE A 412 -12.04 3.81 29.17
N SER A 413 -11.13 2.99 29.68
CA SER A 413 -10.28 3.34 30.82
C SER A 413 -8.88 2.78 30.58
N ASN A 414 -7.85 3.62 30.77
CA ASN A 414 -6.45 3.26 30.53
C ASN A 414 -6.23 2.62 29.13
N ASN A 415 -6.83 3.21 28.09
CA ASN A 415 -6.78 2.73 26.70
C ASN A 415 -7.29 1.28 26.52
N ARG A 416 -8.24 0.85 27.32
CA ARG A 416 -8.89 -0.47 27.23
C ARG A 416 -10.39 -0.31 27.35
N LEU A 417 -11.14 -1.23 26.74
CA LEU A 417 -12.59 -1.28 26.97
C LEU A 417 -12.88 -1.56 28.45
N ASN A 418 -13.84 -0.84 28.98
CA ASN A 418 -14.34 -0.96 30.34
C ASN A 418 -15.87 -1.03 30.29
N CYS A 419 -16.39 -2.21 29.97
CA CYS A 419 -17.82 -2.42 29.82
C CYS A 419 -18.49 -2.47 31.20
N THR A 420 -19.57 -1.74 31.36
CA THR A 420 -20.37 -1.74 32.59
C THR A 420 -21.37 -2.89 32.58
N ARG A 421 -21.35 -3.72 33.61
CA ARG A 421 -22.36 -4.77 33.78
C ARG A 421 -23.70 -4.16 34.17
N ASN A 422 -24.75 -4.53 33.47
CA ASN A 422 -26.11 -4.21 33.86
C ASN A 422 -26.48 -5.02 35.12
N VAL A 423 -26.67 -4.34 36.23
CA VAL A 423 -27.00 -4.98 37.52
C VAL A 423 -28.45 -5.46 37.61
N ASP A 424 -29.28 -5.11 36.65
CA ASP A 424 -30.73 -5.39 36.67
C ASP A 424 -31.16 -6.60 35.82
N ASP A 425 -30.25 -7.20 35.05
CA ASP A 425 -30.51 -8.40 34.27
C ASP A 425 -29.85 -9.64 34.91
N ASP A 426 -30.62 -10.73 35.00
CA ASP A 426 -30.17 -12.03 35.53
C ASP A 426 -29.05 -12.69 34.66
N TRP A 427 -28.69 -12.08 33.53
CA TRP A 427 -27.64 -12.46 32.62
C TRP A 427 -26.49 -11.44 32.70
N ASN A 428 -25.28 -11.92 32.85
CA ASN A 428 -24.04 -11.13 33.05
C ASN A 428 -23.59 -10.27 31.86
N ASP A 429 -24.50 -9.68 31.10
CA ASP A 429 -24.22 -8.90 29.91
C ASP A 429 -23.51 -7.58 30.27
N ALA A 430 -22.31 -7.40 29.79
CA ALA A 430 -21.57 -6.16 29.95
C ALA A 430 -21.59 -5.36 28.63
N GLU A 431 -22.04 -4.11 28.71
CA GLU A 431 -22.17 -3.22 27.56
C GLU A 431 -21.13 -2.10 27.57
N CYS A 432 -20.51 -1.88 26.40
CA CYS A 432 -19.70 -0.71 26.10
C CYS A 432 -20.40 0.12 25.02
N ASN A 433 -20.50 1.43 25.23
CA ASN A 433 -21.10 2.31 24.25
C ASN A 433 -20.08 3.36 23.78
N LEU A 434 -19.82 3.42 22.45
CA LEU A 434 -19.04 4.45 21.80
C LEU A 434 -19.91 5.21 20.80
N SER A 435 -19.80 6.53 20.80
CA SER A 435 -20.47 7.42 19.83
C SER A 435 -19.48 7.91 18.78
N HIS A 436 -19.90 8.82 17.89
CA HIS A 436 -19.01 9.41 16.90
C HIS A 436 -17.71 9.95 17.52
N GLY A 437 -16.58 9.75 16.88
CA GLY A 437 -15.28 10.20 17.37
C GLY A 437 -14.12 9.29 16.97
N THR A 438 -12.95 9.63 17.47
CA THR A 438 -11.73 8.83 17.31
C THR A 438 -11.29 8.29 18.66
N TYR A 439 -11.17 6.97 18.76
CA TYR A 439 -10.78 6.29 20.00
C TYR A 439 -9.46 5.54 19.79
N TYR A 440 -8.62 5.51 20.82
CA TYR A 440 -7.35 4.80 20.84
C TYR A 440 -7.34 3.75 21.93
N LEU A 441 -7.01 2.51 21.57
CA LEU A 441 -6.89 1.38 22.49
C LEU A 441 -5.52 0.71 22.33
N ASP A 442 -4.93 0.26 23.44
CA ASP A 442 -3.73 -0.57 23.41
C ASP A 442 -4.05 -2.01 22.97
N GLU A 443 -5.25 -2.49 23.27
CA GLU A 443 -5.84 -3.74 22.79
C GLU A 443 -7.37 -3.67 22.87
N LEU A 444 -8.06 -4.44 22.03
CA LEU A 444 -9.50 -4.65 22.14
C LEU A 444 -9.75 -6.13 22.42
N SER A 445 -10.21 -6.45 23.62
CA SER A 445 -10.54 -7.83 24.00
C SER A 445 -11.94 -7.84 24.59
N MET A 446 -12.80 -8.67 24.00
CA MET A 446 -14.17 -8.88 24.46
C MET A 446 -14.32 -10.35 24.84
N GLY A 447 -14.92 -10.57 26.00
CA GLY A 447 -15.23 -11.88 26.54
C GLY A 447 -16.64 -12.36 26.17
N ASP A 448 -17.04 -13.47 26.79
CA ASP A 448 -18.39 -14.04 26.61
C ASP A 448 -19.46 -13.03 27.02
N ASP A 449 -20.51 -12.91 26.21
CA ASP A 449 -21.69 -12.10 26.44
C ASP A 449 -21.42 -10.57 26.58
N GLU A 450 -20.27 -10.08 26.09
CA GLU A 450 -19.98 -8.65 26.05
C GLU A 450 -20.46 -8.02 24.74
N GLU A 451 -21.14 -6.86 24.83
CA GLU A 451 -21.59 -6.10 23.67
C GLU A 451 -20.89 -4.73 23.59
N LEU A 452 -20.21 -4.49 22.44
CA LEU A 452 -19.69 -3.18 22.07
C LEU A 452 -20.66 -2.51 21.10
N ARG A 453 -21.39 -1.49 21.56
CA ARG A 453 -22.30 -0.69 20.74
C ARG A 453 -21.57 0.51 20.14
N LEU A 454 -21.55 0.58 18.84
CA LEU A 454 -20.90 1.61 18.04
C LEU A 454 -21.99 2.49 17.41
N ASN A 455 -22.36 3.57 18.11
CA ASN A 455 -23.45 4.45 17.68
C ASN A 455 -22.94 5.51 16.68
N THR A 456 -23.23 5.33 15.41
CA THR A 456 -22.84 6.20 14.31
C THR A 456 -23.95 7.17 13.88
N THR A 457 -24.97 7.39 14.70
CA THR A 457 -26.12 8.28 14.36
C THR A 457 -25.66 9.71 14.09
N ASP A 458 -24.70 10.20 14.86
CA ASP A 458 -24.20 11.58 14.76
C ASP A 458 -22.92 11.71 13.94
N GLY A 459 -22.39 10.61 13.37
CA GLY A 459 -21.20 10.60 12.54
C GLY A 459 -20.39 9.31 12.64
N ASP A 460 -19.29 9.27 11.90
CA ASP A 460 -18.42 8.10 11.80
C ASP A 460 -17.63 7.87 13.10
N ILE A 461 -17.29 6.60 13.35
CA ILE A 461 -16.38 6.19 14.42
C ILE A 461 -15.06 5.72 13.80
N THR A 462 -13.96 6.23 14.33
CA THR A 462 -12.61 5.71 14.07
C THR A 462 -12.10 5.04 15.33
N LEU A 463 -11.90 3.73 15.27
CA LEU A 463 -11.38 2.94 16.38
C LEU A 463 -9.97 2.46 16.02
N VAL A 464 -8.98 2.93 16.75
CA VAL A 464 -7.57 2.61 16.56
C VAL A 464 -7.10 1.69 17.67
N VAL A 465 -6.70 0.49 17.33
CA VAL A 465 -6.16 -0.51 18.26
C VAL A 465 -4.69 -0.74 17.95
N ASP A 466 -3.81 -0.25 18.81
CA ASP A 466 -2.36 -0.45 18.66
C ASP A 466 -1.91 -1.76 19.30
N GLY A 467 -2.54 -2.85 18.89
CA GLY A 467 -2.38 -4.20 19.39
C GLY A 467 -3.42 -5.14 18.80
N ASN A 468 -3.72 -6.21 19.51
CA ASN A 468 -4.64 -7.24 19.02
C ASN A 468 -6.12 -6.87 19.25
N VAL A 469 -6.96 -7.39 18.35
CA VAL A 469 -8.42 -7.38 18.49
C VAL A 469 -8.89 -8.82 18.68
N SER A 470 -9.63 -9.08 19.74
CA SER A 470 -10.18 -10.40 20.06
C SER A 470 -11.66 -10.28 20.43
N LEU A 471 -12.51 -10.92 19.64
CA LEU A 471 -13.93 -11.12 19.92
C LEU A 471 -14.13 -12.61 20.26
N ALA A 472 -14.26 -12.94 21.52
CA ALA A 472 -14.32 -14.32 21.98
C ALA A 472 -15.72 -14.67 22.54
N GLY A 473 -16.03 -15.96 22.59
CA GLY A 473 -17.32 -16.43 23.11
C GLY A 473 -18.50 -15.95 22.27
N ALA A 474 -19.54 -15.45 22.90
CA ALA A 474 -20.74 -14.87 22.28
C ALA A 474 -20.68 -13.32 22.23
N SER A 475 -19.48 -12.73 22.25
CA SER A 475 -19.33 -11.27 22.20
C SER A 475 -19.83 -10.67 20.90
N THR A 476 -20.38 -9.46 20.97
CA THR A 476 -20.95 -8.77 19.80
C THR A 476 -20.43 -7.35 19.67
N ALA A 477 -19.85 -7.01 18.53
CA ALA A 477 -19.62 -5.62 18.13
C ALA A 477 -20.78 -5.19 17.20
N ARG A 478 -21.59 -4.22 17.65
CA ARG A 478 -22.81 -3.82 16.93
C ARG A 478 -22.76 -2.37 16.48
N VAL A 479 -22.91 -2.17 15.16
CA VAL A 479 -23.02 -0.83 14.57
C VAL A 479 -24.49 -0.38 14.57
N LEU A 480 -24.75 0.79 15.12
CA LEU A 480 -26.06 1.43 15.16
C LEU A 480 -25.99 2.78 14.44
N GLY A 481 -27.04 3.11 13.66
CA GLY A 481 -27.08 4.34 12.87
C GLY A 481 -26.66 4.10 11.42
N ASN A 482 -26.34 5.19 10.69
CA ASN A 482 -26.05 5.15 9.25
C ASN A 482 -24.62 5.56 8.89
N GLY A 483 -23.81 5.91 9.87
CA GLY A 483 -22.40 6.25 9.68
C GLY A 483 -21.52 4.99 9.54
N ARG A 484 -20.24 5.22 9.38
CA ARG A 484 -19.25 4.16 9.16
C ARG A 484 -18.35 4.00 10.39
N VAL A 485 -18.03 2.77 10.72
CA VAL A 485 -16.99 2.41 11.68
C VAL A 485 -15.72 2.01 10.90
N ASN A 486 -14.61 2.66 11.21
CA ASN A 486 -13.30 2.32 10.68
C ASN A 486 -12.43 1.80 11.84
N LEU A 487 -12.19 0.50 11.87
CA LEU A 487 -11.32 -0.17 12.83
C LEU A 487 -9.93 -0.36 12.22
N PHE A 488 -8.91 0.24 12.84
CA PHE A 488 -7.51 0.06 12.46
C PHE A 488 -6.81 -0.76 13.53
N THR A 489 -6.14 -1.85 13.15
CA THR A 489 -5.37 -2.65 14.12
C THR A 489 -3.94 -2.90 13.63
N SER A 490 -2.96 -2.70 14.54
CA SER A 490 -1.56 -3.01 14.29
C SER A 490 -1.22 -4.48 14.56
N GLY A 491 -2.05 -5.18 15.33
CA GLY A 491 -1.91 -6.59 15.69
C GLY A 491 -2.92 -7.51 15.00
N ASP A 492 -3.01 -8.72 15.52
CA ASP A 492 -3.92 -9.75 15.00
C ASP A 492 -5.39 -9.43 15.32
N TYR A 493 -6.26 -9.79 14.38
CA TYR A 493 -7.71 -9.75 14.52
C TYR A 493 -8.26 -11.18 14.62
N SER A 494 -8.96 -11.49 15.69
CA SER A 494 -9.51 -12.82 15.90
C SER A 494 -10.98 -12.77 16.33
N MET A 495 -11.80 -13.59 15.68
CA MET A 495 -13.15 -13.90 16.08
C MET A 495 -13.22 -15.41 16.35
N GLY A 496 -13.62 -15.77 17.56
CA GLY A 496 -13.72 -17.15 17.99
C GLY A 496 -15.07 -17.43 18.65
N GLY A 497 -15.40 -18.72 18.79
CA GLY A 497 -16.71 -19.06 19.33
C GLY A 497 -17.86 -18.61 18.43
N SER A 498 -18.77 -17.83 18.98
CA SER A 498 -19.89 -17.20 18.26
C SER A 498 -19.76 -15.67 18.32
N GLY A 499 -18.52 -15.16 18.27
CA GLY A 499 -18.25 -13.71 18.25
C GLY A 499 -18.77 -13.08 16.96
N ASP A 500 -19.51 -11.99 17.08
CA ASP A 500 -20.22 -11.38 15.96
C ASP A 500 -19.83 -9.91 15.74
N VAL A 501 -19.77 -9.51 14.46
CA VAL A 501 -19.81 -8.11 14.03
C VAL A 501 -21.10 -7.90 13.25
N LEU A 502 -22.01 -7.12 13.80
CA LEU A 502 -23.35 -6.93 13.26
C LEU A 502 -23.61 -5.47 12.93
N VAL A 503 -24.41 -5.23 11.90
CA VAL A 503 -24.92 -3.92 11.54
C VAL A 503 -26.44 -3.90 11.74
N GLY A 504 -26.96 -2.88 12.43
CA GLY A 504 -28.35 -2.83 12.84
C GLY A 504 -28.67 -3.80 13.97
N ASP A 505 -29.87 -4.34 13.96
CA ASP A 505 -30.34 -5.33 14.96
C ASP A 505 -29.80 -6.76 14.69
N GLY A 506 -29.10 -6.97 13.57
CA GLY A 506 -28.55 -8.25 13.19
C GLY A 506 -29.57 -9.26 12.65
N SER A 507 -30.83 -8.84 12.47
CA SER A 507 -31.92 -9.69 11.94
C SER A 507 -32.03 -9.65 10.42
N SER A 508 -31.33 -8.73 9.74
CA SER A 508 -31.40 -8.59 8.29
C SER A 508 -30.60 -9.67 7.58
N ASP A 509 -31.21 -10.30 6.55
CA ASP A 509 -30.52 -11.20 5.64
C ASP A 509 -29.63 -10.44 4.61
N SER A 510 -29.73 -9.11 4.57
CA SER A 510 -28.99 -8.24 3.66
C SER A 510 -28.42 -7.01 4.42
N PRO A 511 -27.55 -7.22 5.42
CA PRO A 511 -27.02 -6.12 6.22
C PRO A 511 -26.05 -5.25 5.42
N PRO A 512 -26.00 -3.93 5.65
CA PRO A 512 -25.13 -3.02 4.90
C PRO A 512 -23.66 -3.18 5.28
N ALA A 513 -22.90 -3.95 4.49
CA ALA A 513 -21.48 -4.19 4.70
C ALA A 513 -20.60 -2.93 4.52
N THR A 514 -21.18 -1.85 4.00
CA THR A 514 -20.50 -0.56 3.84
C THR A 514 -20.21 0.15 5.15
N GLN A 515 -20.83 -0.27 6.26
CA GLN A 515 -20.80 0.46 7.53
C GLN A 515 -19.70 -0.01 8.49
N PHE A 516 -19.05 -1.16 8.27
CA PHE A 516 -17.96 -1.61 9.14
C PHE A 516 -16.74 -2.04 8.33
N TRP A 517 -15.58 -1.43 8.61
CA TRP A 517 -14.33 -1.68 7.92
C TRP A 517 -13.21 -1.97 8.90
N THR A 518 -12.57 -3.13 8.74
CA THR A 518 -11.39 -3.53 9.50
C THR A 518 -10.16 -3.40 8.61
N TYR A 519 -9.23 -2.55 9.02
CA TYR A 519 -7.95 -2.35 8.36
C TYR A 519 -6.85 -3.03 9.16
N LEU A 520 -6.12 -3.93 8.51
CA LEU A 520 -5.07 -4.72 9.11
C LEU A 520 -3.70 -4.20 8.71
N TYR A 521 -2.81 -4.10 9.67
CA TYR A 521 -1.40 -3.78 9.41
C TYR A 521 -0.72 -4.94 8.64
N PRO A 522 0.29 -4.68 7.78
CA PRO A 522 1.08 -5.73 7.15
C PRO A 522 1.63 -6.73 8.18
N ASN A 523 1.64 -8.00 7.83
CA ASN A 523 2.02 -9.13 8.70
C ASN A 523 1.08 -9.45 9.88
N ALA A 524 0.01 -8.71 10.08
CA ALA A 524 -1.06 -9.10 10.97
C ALA A 524 -1.86 -10.29 10.39
N SER A 525 -2.61 -10.99 11.22
CA SER A 525 -3.54 -12.02 10.75
C SER A 525 -4.98 -11.70 11.16
N ALA A 526 -5.95 -11.99 10.27
CA ALA A 526 -7.36 -12.06 10.62
C ALA A 526 -7.82 -13.50 10.61
N ARG A 527 -8.46 -13.94 11.68
CA ARG A 527 -9.02 -15.28 11.83
C ARG A 527 -10.51 -15.18 12.18
N LEU A 528 -11.35 -15.76 11.33
CA LEU A 528 -12.78 -15.84 11.54
C LEU A 528 -13.15 -17.32 11.66
N GLY A 529 -13.80 -17.70 12.72
CA GLY A 529 -14.10 -19.12 12.93
C GLY A 529 -15.28 -19.34 13.87
N GLY A 530 -15.65 -20.60 14.06
CA GLY A 530 -16.50 -21.04 15.11
C GLY A 530 -17.99 -20.66 15.05
N GLY A 531 -18.56 -20.34 13.92
CA GLY A 531 -19.96 -19.92 13.80
C GLY A 531 -20.17 -18.41 13.92
N SER A 532 -19.06 -17.65 13.74
CA SER A 532 -19.09 -16.19 13.76
C SER A 532 -19.84 -15.60 12.58
N LYS A 533 -20.46 -14.43 12.80
CA LYS A 533 -21.04 -13.58 11.75
C LYS A 533 -20.24 -12.29 11.64
N TYR A 534 -19.75 -12.01 10.46
CA TYR A 534 -19.01 -10.77 10.17
C TYR A 534 -19.72 -9.97 9.09
N THR A 535 -20.18 -8.76 9.43
CA THR A 535 -20.74 -7.83 8.44
C THR A 535 -19.76 -6.67 8.24
N GLY A 536 -19.16 -6.58 7.05
CA GLY A 536 -18.21 -5.52 6.73
C GLY A 536 -17.10 -5.94 5.78
N VAL A 537 -16.02 -5.17 5.77
CA VAL A 537 -14.85 -5.39 4.92
C VAL A 537 -13.61 -5.61 5.79
N ILE A 538 -12.84 -6.67 5.51
CA ILE A 538 -11.50 -6.86 6.04
C ILE A 538 -10.50 -6.47 4.95
N TYR A 539 -9.69 -5.46 5.21
CA TYR A 539 -8.75 -4.88 4.27
C TYR A 539 -7.33 -4.88 4.84
N GLY A 540 -6.46 -5.67 4.24
CA GLY A 540 -5.07 -5.80 4.68
C GLY A 540 -4.12 -6.20 3.54
N PRO A 541 -4.18 -5.54 2.34
CA PRO A 541 -3.24 -5.84 1.27
C PRO A 541 -1.84 -5.38 1.66
N GLY A 542 -0.86 -6.18 1.27
CA GLY A 542 0.56 -5.86 1.43
C GLY A 542 1.19 -5.31 0.17
N PRO A 543 2.45 -4.90 0.27
CA PRO A 543 3.29 -4.63 -0.89
C PRO A 543 3.33 -5.83 -1.86
N SER A 544 3.78 -5.58 -3.08
CA SER A 544 3.86 -6.61 -4.14
C SER A 544 4.79 -7.79 -3.82
N ASP A 545 5.55 -7.72 -2.72
CA ASP A 545 6.41 -8.79 -2.20
C ASP A 545 5.65 -9.89 -1.43
N GLY A 546 4.35 -9.73 -1.20
CA GLY A 546 3.51 -10.71 -0.53
C GLY A 546 3.41 -10.58 0.99
N SER A 547 3.86 -9.48 1.58
CA SER A 547 3.79 -9.22 3.03
C SER A 547 2.44 -8.67 3.52
N GLY A 548 1.33 -8.95 2.82
CA GLY A 548 -0.02 -8.55 3.23
C GLY A 548 -0.50 -9.27 4.49
N ALA A 549 -1.52 -8.71 5.14
CA ALA A 549 -2.17 -9.34 6.27
C ALA A 549 -2.82 -10.67 5.85
N ARG A 550 -2.54 -11.73 6.63
CA ARG A 550 -3.07 -13.06 6.35
C ARG A 550 -4.52 -13.18 6.83
N ILE A 551 -5.44 -13.45 5.91
CA ILE A 551 -6.85 -13.62 6.24
C ILE A 551 -7.22 -15.10 6.12
N VAL A 552 -7.71 -15.68 7.22
CA VAL A 552 -8.08 -17.10 7.35
C VAL A 552 -9.54 -17.17 7.83
N PRO A 553 -10.51 -17.20 6.92
CA PRO A 553 -11.89 -17.49 7.27
C PRO A 553 -12.09 -19.01 7.50
N GLY A 554 -12.98 -19.37 8.42
CA GLY A 554 -13.28 -20.78 8.73
C GLY A 554 -12.30 -21.49 9.67
N ALA A 555 -11.49 -20.76 10.45
CA ALA A 555 -10.32 -21.28 11.17
C ALA A 555 -10.58 -22.28 12.31
N SER A 556 -11.79 -22.62 12.75
CA SER A 556 -11.99 -23.50 13.90
C SER A 556 -13.37 -24.13 14.02
N GLY A 557 -13.73 -24.96 13.03
CA GLY A 557 -14.93 -25.82 13.10
C GLY A 557 -16.25 -25.09 13.40
N GLY A 558 -17.13 -25.03 12.46
CA GLY A 558 -18.37 -24.26 12.47
C GLY A 558 -18.50 -23.45 11.17
N THR A 559 -19.67 -22.93 10.89
CA THR A 559 -19.92 -22.11 9.70
C THR A 559 -19.68 -20.64 10.03
N ALA A 560 -18.72 -20.01 9.37
CA ALA A 560 -18.53 -18.57 9.43
C ALA A 560 -19.35 -17.90 8.32
N HIS A 561 -20.19 -16.93 8.68
CA HIS A 561 -21.00 -16.17 7.73
C HIS A 561 -20.40 -14.76 7.55
N ILE A 562 -19.98 -14.44 6.33
CA ILE A 562 -19.35 -13.18 6.00
C ILE A 562 -20.23 -12.41 5.02
N HIS A 563 -20.79 -11.28 5.46
CA HIS A 563 -21.51 -10.34 4.62
C HIS A 563 -20.57 -9.18 4.28
N GLY A 564 -19.97 -9.17 3.08
CA GLY A 564 -19.04 -8.13 2.67
C GLY A 564 -17.88 -8.61 1.83
N ALA A 565 -16.64 -8.23 2.17
CA ALA A 565 -15.47 -8.54 1.36
C ALA A 565 -14.20 -8.80 2.18
N LEU A 566 -13.34 -9.67 1.63
CA LEU A 566 -12.01 -9.99 2.15
C LEU A 566 -10.94 -9.54 1.15
N VAL A 567 -10.03 -8.68 1.56
CA VAL A 567 -8.96 -8.13 0.72
C VAL A 567 -7.62 -8.25 1.44
N GLY A 568 -6.72 -9.11 0.95
CA GLY A 568 -5.42 -9.32 1.59
C GLY A 568 -4.75 -10.62 1.15
N ASP A 569 -3.89 -11.20 1.98
CA ASP A 569 -3.27 -12.50 1.75
C ASP A 569 -4.24 -13.63 2.13
N VAL A 570 -5.25 -13.87 1.28
CA VAL A 570 -6.20 -14.98 1.40
C VAL A 570 -5.64 -16.16 0.63
N ARG A 571 -5.19 -17.22 1.31
CA ARG A 571 -4.60 -18.41 0.66
C ARG A 571 -5.51 -19.61 0.67
N LEU A 572 -6.25 -19.78 1.74
CA LEU A 572 -7.09 -20.94 1.97
C LEU A 572 -8.40 -20.49 2.64
N VAL A 573 -9.50 -20.88 2.05
CA VAL A 573 -10.84 -20.76 2.64
C VAL A 573 -11.38 -22.17 2.70
N GLU A 574 -11.63 -22.69 3.90
CA GLU A 574 -12.07 -24.06 4.10
C GLU A 574 -13.10 -24.19 5.23
N GLY A 575 -13.92 -25.22 5.14
CA GLY A 575 -14.81 -25.65 6.20
C GLY A 575 -15.96 -24.68 6.47
N GLY A 576 -17.10 -24.85 5.82
CA GLY A 576 -18.34 -24.15 6.17
C GLY A 576 -18.24 -22.62 6.22
N VAL A 577 -17.77 -21.99 5.16
CA VAL A 577 -17.70 -20.51 5.06
C VAL A 577 -18.65 -20.05 3.98
N ASP A 578 -19.59 -19.17 4.34
CA ASP A 578 -20.45 -18.51 3.37
C ASP A 578 -20.04 -17.04 3.25
N ILE A 579 -19.76 -16.62 2.02
CA ILE A 579 -19.36 -15.24 1.71
C ILE A 579 -20.41 -14.62 0.80
N HIS A 580 -21.14 -13.67 1.33
CA HIS A 580 -22.17 -12.90 0.65
C HIS A 580 -21.66 -11.49 0.36
N TYR A 581 -21.30 -11.21 -0.88
CA TYR A 581 -20.76 -9.90 -1.27
C TYR A 581 -21.88 -8.86 -1.37
N ASP A 582 -21.77 -7.76 -0.64
CA ASP A 582 -22.67 -6.63 -0.78
C ASP A 582 -22.29 -5.77 -2.00
N THR A 583 -23.14 -5.75 -3.04
CA THR A 583 -22.87 -4.96 -4.25
C THR A 583 -22.84 -3.45 -4.03
N ALA A 584 -23.39 -2.95 -2.90
CA ALA A 584 -23.24 -1.55 -2.50
C ALA A 584 -21.78 -1.17 -2.21
N LEU A 585 -20.89 -2.13 -1.98
CA LEU A 585 -19.45 -1.92 -1.84
C LEU A 585 -18.78 -1.47 -3.14
N GLN A 586 -19.38 -1.73 -4.31
CA GLN A 586 -18.81 -1.30 -5.60
C GLN A 586 -18.70 0.23 -5.71
N ASP A 587 -19.60 0.94 -5.05
CA ASP A 587 -19.59 2.41 -4.99
C ASP A 587 -18.90 2.96 -3.75
N SER A 588 -18.43 2.06 -2.86
CA SER A 588 -17.80 2.45 -1.59
C SER A 588 -16.34 2.81 -1.77
N ILE A 589 -15.91 3.84 -1.05
CA ILE A 589 -14.52 4.24 -0.99
C ILE A 589 -13.80 3.37 0.03
N ILE A 590 -12.80 2.58 -0.42
CA ILE A 590 -11.98 1.72 0.43
C ILE A 590 -11.28 2.53 1.52
N LEU A 591 -10.67 3.65 1.14
CA LEU A 591 -9.92 4.47 2.07
C LEU A 591 -10.85 5.34 2.92
N PRO A 592 -10.55 5.48 4.20
CA PRO A 592 -11.30 6.37 5.09
C PRO A 592 -11.22 7.84 4.60
N PRO A 593 -12.10 8.73 5.07
CA PRO A 593 -12.17 10.12 4.59
C PRO A 593 -10.86 10.90 4.64
N SER A 594 -9.94 10.50 5.53
CA SER A 594 -8.60 11.09 5.68
C SER A 594 -7.63 10.70 4.55
N ALA A 595 -7.86 9.61 3.81
CA ALA A 595 -7.08 9.16 2.65
C ALA A 595 -7.81 9.52 1.34
N ARG A 596 -8.06 10.81 1.13
CA ARG A 596 -8.97 11.29 0.09
C ARG A 596 -8.39 11.19 -1.32
N LYS A 597 -9.32 10.98 -2.29
CA LYS A 597 -9.12 11.05 -3.75
C LYS A 597 -8.40 12.34 -4.15
N SER A 598 -7.46 12.22 -5.07
CA SER A 598 -6.94 13.40 -5.77
C SER A 598 -8.05 14.04 -6.60
N LYS A 599 -8.45 15.24 -6.23
CA LYS A 599 -9.46 16.03 -6.96
C LYS A 599 -8.83 17.05 -7.88
N TYR A 600 -7.69 17.57 -7.47
CA TYR A 600 -6.99 18.62 -8.18
C TYR A 600 -5.51 18.28 -8.28
N ALA A 601 -4.92 18.50 -9.43
CA ALA A 601 -3.49 18.42 -9.61
C ALA A 601 -2.95 19.66 -10.30
N HIS A 602 -1.83 20.15 -9.80
CA HIS A 602 -1.07 21.24 -10.41
C HIS A 602 0.38 20.80 -10.47
N ILE A 603 0.78 20.23 -11.60
CA ILE A 603 2.15 19.79 -11.86
C ILE A 603 2.72 20.69 -12.94
N ARG A 604 3.81 21.37 -12.62
CA ARG A 604 4.53 22.21 -13.56
C ARG A 604 5.98 21.81 -13.66
N LEU A 605 6.56 22.07 -14.79
CA LEU A 605 7.96 21.90 -15.08
C LEU A 605 8.60 23.27 -15.25
N ASP A 606 9.56 23.60 -14.41
CA ASP A 606 10.30 24.86 -14.44
C ASP A 606 11.77 24.55 -14.78
N ALA A 607 12.18 24.93 -15.99
CA ALA A 607 13.56 24.76 -16.41
C ALA A 607 14.41 25.97 -16.01
N VAL A 608 15.63 25.70 -15.55
CA VAL A 608 16.65 26.71 -15.25
C VAL A 608 17.95 26.31 -15.94
N ASN A 609 18.56 27.22 -16.66
CA ASN A 609 19.86 27.03 -17.30
C ASN A 609 20.95 27.68 -16.48
N ALA A 610 21.95 26.89 -16.11
CA ALA A 610 23.15 27.37 -15.42
C ALA A 610 24.26 27.67 -16.43
N SER A 611 24.94 28.81 -16.25
CA SER A 611 26.14 29.21 -17.00
C SER A 611 27.15 29.86 -16.06
N SER A 612 28.43 29.79 -16.41
CA SER A 612 29.52 30.45 -15.65
C SER A 612 29.71 31.89 -16.07
#